data_1604f8d1b895b98458bb4a79fcb2edbe
#
_entry.id   1604f8d1b895b98458bb4a79fcb2edbe
#
_cell.length_a   1.000
_cell.length_b   1.000
_cell.length_c   1.000
_cell.angle_alpha   90.00
_cell.angle_beta   90.00
_cell.angle_gamma   90.00
#
_symmetry.space_group_name_H-M   'P 1'
#
loop_
_entity.id
_entity.type
_entity.pdbx_description
1 polymer ?
#
loop_
_entity_poly.entity_id
_entity_poly.type
_entity_poly.pdbx_seq_one_letter_code
_entity_poly.pdbx_strand_id
1 'polypeptide(L)' 'MVVDLRLLSNLITKRREEIEASVAGTGYLARTVIGVGTFLLDNEGNLDFLTAKQRATFDRFLKPLLESPPAEK' A
#
# COMPACT_ATOMS: atom_id res chain seq x y z
N MET A 1 -5.20 -1.91 14.66
CA MET A 1 -4.25 -2.75 13.92
C MET A 1 -3.25 -1.87 13.20
N VAL A 2 -2.00 -2.25 13.25
CA VAL A 2 -0.91 -1.41 12.75
C VAL A 2 -0.08 -2.22 11.78
N VAL A 3 0.28 -1.61 10.63
CA VAL A 3 1.15 -2.28 9.68
C VAL A 3 2.60 -1.94 9.98
N ASP A 4 3.50 -2.81 9.50
CA ASP A 4 4.93 -2.59 9.66
C ASP A 4 5.32 -1.38 8.81
N LEU A 5 5.77 -0.31 9.48
CA LEU A 5 6.11 0.93 8.80
C LEU A 5 7.30 0.77 7.86
N ARG A 6 8.24 -0.09 8.22
CA ARG A 6 9.40 -0.32 7.38
C ARG A 6 8.99 -0.96 6.06
N LEU A 7 8.15 -1.98 6.13
CA LEU A 7 7.67 -2.63 4.92
C LEU A 7 6.84 -1.70 4.07
N LEU A 8 5.98 -0.92 4.72
CA LEU A 8 5.12 0.01 4.01
C LEU A 8 5.93 1.09 3.30
N SER A 9 6.91 1.66 4.02
CA SER A 9 7.77 2.68 3.44
C SER A 9 8.56 2.11 2.25
N ASN A 10 9.08 0.92 2.41
CA ASN A 10 9.84 0.27 1.34
C ASN A 10 8.95 0.04 0.11
N LEU A 11 7.72 -0.41 0.35
CA LEU A 11 6.79 -0.67 -0.73
C LEU A 11 6.52 0.61 -1.53
N ILE A 12 6.27 1.70 -0.84
CA ILE A 12 5.92 2.95 -1.48
C ILE A 12 7.11 3.58 -2.21
N THR A 13 8.31 3.45 -1.66
CA THR A 13 9.47 4.12 -2.23
C THR A 13 10.25 3.26 -3.20
N LYS A 14 10.30 1.95 -2.99
CA LYS A 14 11.17 1.09 -3.79
C LYS A 14 10.42 0.05 -4.61
N ARG A 15 9.16 -0.20 -4.30
CA ARG A 15 8.39 -1.21 -5.01
C ARG A 15 7.19 -0.59 -5.73
N ARG A 16 7.36 0.65 -6.19
CA ARG A 16 6.26 1.34 -6.87
C ARG A 16 5.82 0.60 -8.12
N GLU A 17 6.75 -0.04 -8.80
CA GLU A 17 6.40 -0.79 -10.00
C GLU A 17 5.44 -1.93 -9.69
N GLU A 18 5.57 -2.52 -8.52
CA GLU A 18 4.66 -3.58 -8.13
C GLU A 18 3.26 -3.03 -7.89
N ILE A 19 3.21 -1.81 -7.33
CA ILE A 19 1.91 -1.14 -7.15
C ILE A 19 1.30 -0.84 -8.51
N GLU A 20 2.11 -0.34 -9.44
CA GLU A 20 1.62 -0.02 -10.77
C GLU A 20 1.10 -1.28 -11.48
N ALA A 21 1.81 -2.39 -11.32
CA ALA A 21 1.37 -3.64 -11.90
C ALA A 21 0.05 -4.12 -11.27
N SER A 22 -0.09 -3.89 -9.97
CA SER A 22 -1.29 -4.33 -9.26
C SER A 22 -2.55 -3.63 -9.75
N VAL A 23 -2.44 -2.36 -10.13
CA VAL A 23 -3.62 -1.60 -10.55
C VAL A 23 -3.88 -1.70 -12.04
N ALA A 24 -2.95 -2.27 -12.80
CA ALA A 24 -3.10 -2.36 -14.24
C ALA A 24 -4.39 -3.11 -14.58
N GLY A 25 -5.21 -2.52 -15.43
CA GLY A 25 -6.45 -3.15 -15.87
C GLY A 25 -7.59 -3.07 -14.88
N THR A 26 -7.42 -2.39 -13.75
CA THR A 26 -8.45 -2.36 -12.71
C THR A 26 -9.25 -1.06 -12.71
N GLY A 27 -8.77 -0.03 -13.41
CA GLY A 27 -9.39 1.28 -13.32
C GLY A 27 -8.86 2.13 -12.18
N TYR A 28 -8.11 1.56 -11.26
CA TYR A 28 -7.47 2.32 -10.19
C TYR A 28 -6.18 2.93 -10.71
N LEU A 29 -5.75 4.02 -10.08
CA LEU A 29 -4.49 4.66 -10.40
C LEU A 29 -3.46 4.31 -9.34
N ALA A 30 -2.22 4.08 -9.79
CA ALA A 30 -1.14 3.79 -8.84
C ALA A 30 -0.99 4.90 -7.82
N ARG A 31 -1.10 6.16 -8.26
CA ARG A 31 -0.94 7.28 -7.33
C ARG A 31 -2.02 7.29 -6.25
N THR A 32 -3.21 6.79 -6.56
CA THR A 32 -4.27 6.69 -5.55
C THR A 32 -3.86 5.70 -4.47
N VAL A 33 -3.33 4.56 -4.89
CA VAL A 33 -2.88 3.53 -3.95
C VAL A 33 -1.70 4.05 -3.13
N ILE A 34 -0.76 4.70 -3.80
CA ILE A 34 0.41 5.28 -3.12
C ILE A 34 -0.04 6.36 -2.13
N GLY A 35 -1.06 7.14 -2.49
CA GLY A 35 -1.59 8.15 -1.59
C GLY A 35 -2.17 7.55 -0.33
N VAL A 36 -2.89 6.43 -0.45
CA VAL A 36 -3.40 5.74 0.73
C VAL A 36 -2.24 5.25 1.60
N GLY A 37 -1.21 4.71 0.97
CA GLY A 37 -0.04 4.25 1.71
C GLY A 37 0.68 5.37 2.43
N THR A 38 0.82 6.51 1.74
CA THR A 38 1.49 7.68 2.33
C THR A 38 0.69 8.21 3.52
N PHE A 39 -0.63 8.29 3.36
CA PHE A 39 -1.49 8.71 4.46
C PHE A 39 -1.33 7.76 5.65
N LEU A 40 -1.27 6.48 5.37
CA LEU A 40 -1.11 5.48 6.42
C LEU A 40 0.25 5.64 7.12
N LEU A 41 1.32 5.92 6.37
CA LEU A 41 2.62 6.18 6.96
C LEU A 41 2.56 7.40 7.88
N ASP A 42 1.89 8.46 7.43
CA ASP A 42 1.77 9.67 8.22
C ASP A 42 1.01 9.44 9.52
N ASN A 43 0.22 8.37 9.57
CA ASN A 43 -0.54 8.01 10.75
C ASN A 43 0.00 6.74 11.40
N GLU A 44 1.30 6.52 11.23
CA GLU A 44 2.06 5.49 11.91
C GLU A 44 1.55 4.09 11.63
N GLY A 45 0.96 3.90 10.45
CA GLY A 45 0.50 2.58 10.05
C GLY A 45 -0.79 2.13 10.70
N ASN A 46 -1.48 3.03 11.37
CA ASN A 46 -2.70 2.66 12.07
C ASN A 46 -3.88 2.64 11.10
N LEU A 47 -4.35 1.42 10.81
CA LEU A 47 -5.42 1.22 9.84
C LEU A 47 -6.74 1.86 10.27
N ASP A 48 -6.90 2.13 11.55
CA ASP A 48 -8.14 2.71 12.04
C ASP A 48 -8.36 4.13 11.55
N PHE A 49 -7.30 4.78 11.06
CA PHE A 49 -7.43 6.14 10.52
C PHE A 49 -7.92 6.15 9.07
N LEU A 50 -7.98 5.00 8.43
CA LEU A 50 -8.43 4.95 7.03
C LEU A 50 -9.95 5.00 6.97
N THR A 51 -10.48 5.72 5.97
CA THR A 51 -11.90 5.64 5.68
C THR A 51 -12.20 4.25 5.13
N ALA A 52 -13.50 3.91 5.06
CA ALA A 52 -13.88 2.62 4.52
C ALA A 52 -13.35 2.44 3.10
N LYS A 53 -13.39 3.50 2.31
CA LYS A 53 -12.92 3.43 0.93
C LYS A 53 -11.40 3.26 0.87
N GLN A 54 -10.69 3.99 1.70
CA GLN A 54 -9.23 3.86 1.77
C GLN A 54 -8.84 2.47 2.27
N ARG A 55 -9.58 1.95 3.22
CA ARG A 55 -9.32 0.62 3.75
C ARG A 55 -9.52 -0.44 2.67
N ALA A 56 -10.55 -0.30 1.87
CA ALA A 56 -10.79 -1.22 0.77
C ALA A 56 -9.63 -1.19 -0.23
N THR A 57 -9.14 0.02 -0.53
CA THR A 57 -8.00 0.17 -1.43
C THR A 57 -6.76 -0.49 -0.83
N PHE A 58 -6.52 -0.28 0.44
CA PHE A 58 -5.41 -0.89 1.13
C PHE A 58 -5.51 -2.42 1.04
N ASP A 59 -6.66 -2.96 1.40
CA ASP A 59 -6.84 -4.41 1.44
C ASP A 59 -6.66 -5.03 0.07
N ARG A 60 -7.05 -4.32 -0.96
CA ARG A 60 -7.00 -4.87 -2.32
C ARG A 60 -5.61 -4.82 -2.92
N PHE A 61 -4.88 -3.74 -2.70
CA PHE A 61 -3.62 -3.52 -3.41
C PHE A 61 -2.40 -3.54 -2.53
N LEU A 62 -2.46 -2.95 -1.35
CA LEU A 62 -1.27 -2.83 -0.51
C LEU A 62 -1.07 -4.05 0.36
N LYS A 63 -2.13 -4.58 0.93
CA LYS A 63 -2.01 -5.71 1.84
C LYS A 63 -1.35 -6.92 1.18
N PRO A 64 -1.77 -7.33 -0.04
CA PRO A 64 -1.13 -8.48 -0.66
C PRO A 64 0.36 -8.25 -0.89
N LEU A 65 0.75 -7.04 -1.26
CA LEU A 65 2.16 -6.75 -1.50
C LEU A 65 2.95 -6.70 -0.21
N LEU A 66 2.34 -6.26 0.87
CA LEU A 66 3.00 -6.27 2.17
C LEU A 66 3.20 -7.69 2.68
N GLU A 67 2.29 -8.58 2.33
CA GLU A 67 2.39 -9.98 2.73
C GLU A 67 3.33 -10.77 1.83
N SER A 68 3.69 -10.20 0.68
CA SER A 68 4.64 -10.82 -0.23
C SER A 68 5.93 -10.03 -0.17
N PRO A 69 6.92 -10.49 0.60
CA PRO A 69 8.14 -9.71 0.74
C PRO A 69 8.83 -9.54 -0.61
N PRO A 70 9.64 -8.49 -0.76
CA PRO A 70 10.34 -8.27 -2.00
C PRO A 70 11.23 -9.44 -2.34
N ALA A 71 11.36 -9.70 -3.63
CA ALA A 71 12.26 -10.76 -4.07
C ALA A 71 13.68 -10.38 -3.66
N GLU A 72 14.37 -11.33 -3.10
CA GLU A 72 15.74 -11.12 -2.67
C GLU A 72 16.70 -11.80 -3.60
N LYS A 73 17.82 -11.19 -3.73
CA LYS A 73 18.84 -11.74 -4.59
C LYS A 73 19.98 -12.24 -3.78
#